data_6055e0c4295e1b037f4671b0a524e6d3
#
_entry.id   6055e0c4295e1b037f4671b0a524e6d3
#
_cell.length_a   1.000
_cell.length_b   1.000
_cell.length_c   1.000
_cell.angle_alpha   90.00
_cell.angle_beta   90.00
_cell.angle_gamma   90.00
#
_symmetry.space_group_name_H-M   'P 1'
#
loop_
_entity.id
_entity.type
_entity.pdbx_description
1 polymer ?
#
loop_
_entity_poly.entity_id
_entity_poly.type
_entity_poly.pdbx_seq_one_letter_code
_entity_poly.pdbx_strand_id
1 'polypeptide(L)'
;MQSIFLKETRGKETSACPGGGQQVAENGGNERAVPISVHIDPCDLLFIDTRHTADQLTNEFHRHASKVRRWIVLHDTQIFGERGEDGGPGLLPAVRRFLNENPEWSVVHHTQTNHGLTVLSRDPRDKPVLPSTITMAANFTKSLAAHVADGLQKVEAPELRHRLEICTLCDQRNDDRCSVCGCYLAEKASWRSSECPLGKWNQKQEVGHVE
;
A
#
# COMPACT_ATOMS: atom_id res chain seq x y z
N MET A 1 7.75 7.95 -21.51
CA MET A 1 6.97 7.71 -20.28
C MET A 1 5.84 8.72 -20.27
N GLN A 2 4.61 8.26 -20.26
CA GLN A 2 3.42 9.09 -20.22
C GLN A 2 2.88 9.11 -18.79
N SER A 3 2.76 10.29 -18.19
CA SER A 3 2.29 10.46 -16.81
C SER A 3 0.99 11.25 -16.79
N ILE A 4 0.05 10.84 -15.93
CA ILE A 4 -1.24 11.51 -15.74
C ILE A 4 -1.37 11.85 -14.26
N PHE A 5 -1.88 13.04 -13.97
CA PHE A 5 -2.13 13.54 -12.62
C PHE A 5 -3.63 13.75 -12.44
N LEU A 6 -4.21 13.06 -11.46
CA LEU A 6 -5.54 13.37 -10.93
C LEU A 6 -5.34 14.20 -9.68
N LYS A 7 -5.81 15.44 -9.70
CA LYS A 7 -5.72 16.37 -8.57
C LYS A 7 -7.04 17.07 -8.37
N GLU A 8 -7.45 17.20 -7.10
CA GLU A 8 -8.56 18.07 -6.74
C GLU A 8 -8.09 19.52 -6.68
N THR A 9 -8.67 20.38 -7.51
CA THR A 9 -8.39 21.82 -7.46
C THR A 9 -9.44 22.50 -6.58
N ARG A 10 -9.03 22.94 -5.39
CA ARG A 10 -9.83 23.89 -4.57
C ARG A 10 -9.70 25.27 -5.22
N GLY A 11 -10.60 25.59 -6.13
CA GLY A 11 -10.92 26.92 -6.64
C GLY A 11 -9.79 27.95 -6.69
N LYS A 12 -8.73 27.76 -7.50
CA LYS A 12 -7.86 28.80 -8.02
C LYS A 12 -7.25 28.37 -9.36
N GLU A 13 -7.24 29.32 -10.29
CA GLU A 13 -6.74 29.17 -11.65
C GLU A 13 -5.33 28.61 -11.73
N THR A 14 -5.12 27.67 -12.62
CA THR A 14 -3.85 26.99 -12.86
C THR A 14 -3.09 27.67 -13.99
N SER A 15 -1.82 27.95 -13.75
CA SER A 15 -0.87 28.28 -14.82
C SER A 15 -0.30 27.01 -15.44
N ALA A 16 -0.52 26.81 -16.71
CA ALA A 16 0.05 25.72 -17.48
C ALA A 16 1.59 25.85 -17.57
N CYS A 17 2.32 24.78 -17.21
CA CYS A 17 3.74 24.66 -17.54
C CYS A 17 3.88 24.18 -18.99
N PRO A 18 4.63 24.87 -19.87
CA PRO A 18 4.86 24.44 -21.24
C PRO A 18 5.97 23.39 -21.32
N GLY A 19 5.68 22.24 -21.93
CA GLY A 19 6.70 21.31 -22.42
C GLY A 19 6.75 19.96 -21.74
N GLY A 20 6.12 18.99 -22.34
CA GLY A 20 6.12 17.57 -21.99
C GLY A 20 4.70 17.08 -21.77
N GLY A 21 4.25 16.08 -22.54
CA GLY A 21 2.86 15.62 -22.58
C GLY A 21 2.31 15.12 -21.23
N GLN A 22 2.08 16.04 -20.30
CA GLN A 22 1.36 15.84 -19.06
C GLN A 22 -0.10 16.23 -19.29
N GLN A 23 -1.00 15.27 -19.18
CA GLN A 23 -2.43 15.57 -19.10
C GLN A 23 -2.77 15.77 -17.63
N VAL A 24 -3.18 16.99 -17.27
CA VAL A 24 -3.78 17.31 -15.97
C VAL A 24 -5.29 17.27 -16.18
N ALA A 25 -5.95 16.32 -15.57
CA ALA A 25 -7.39 16.27 -15.54
C ALA A 25 -7.88 17.07 -14.32
N GLU A 26 -8.34 18.29 -14.55
CA GLU A 26 -8.83 19.19 -13.50
C GLU A 26 -10.35 19.19 -13.45
N ASN A 27 -10.89 19.19 -12.21
CA ASN A 27 -12.30 19.43 -11.96
C ASN A 27 -12.50 20.85 -11.39
N GLY A 28 -13.16 21.68 -12.15
CA GLY A 28 -13.61 23.01 -11.72
C GLY A 28 -14.85 22.94 -10.81
N GLY A 29 -14.67 23.33 -9.58
CA GLY A 29 -15.60 23.93 -8.64
C GLY A 29 -16.99 23.30 -8.44
N ASN A 30 -17.14 22.57 -7.38
CA ASN A 30 -18.21 22.65 -6.36
C ASN A 30 -18.00 21.54 -5.33
N GLU A 31 -18.34 21.77 -4.07
CA GLU A 31 -18.04 20.92 -2.90
C GLU A 31 -18.72 19.53 -2.88
N ARG A 32 -18.95 18.90 -4.00
CA ARG A 32 -19.53 17.55 -4.10
C ARG A 32 -18.73 16.72 -5.08
N ALA A 33 -18.02 15.73 -4.53
CA ALA A 33 -17.44 14.59 -5.23
C ALA A 33 -16.76 14.94 -6.58
N VAL A 34 -15.44 14.79 -6.67
CA VAL A 34 -14.74 14.83 -7.97
C VAL A 34 -15.55 13.97 -8.93
N PRO A 35 -16.08 14.53 -10.04
CA PRO A 35 -16.87 13.74 -10.96
C PRO A 35 -16.00 12.59 -11.45
N ILE A 36 -16.47 11.39 -11.19
CA ILE A 36 -15.88 10.13 -11.67
C ILE A 36 -15.83 10.09 -13.23
N SER A 37 -16.10 11.18 -13.91
CA SER A 37 -16.22 11.28 -15.37
C SER A 37 -14.91 11.57 -16.10
N VAL A 38 -13.80 11.77 -15.38
CA VAL A 38 -12.52 12.05 -16.03
C VAL A 38 -12.07 10.82 -16.83
N HIS A 39 -11.93 10.99 -18.13
CA HIS A 39 -11.34 9.99 -19.00
C HIS A 39 -9.83 10.20 -19.06
N ILE A 40 -9.06 9.14 -18.83
CA ILE A 40 -7.61 9.15 -19.04
C ILE A 40 -7.24 8.20 -20.16
N ASP A 41 -6.21 8.54 -20.92
CA ASP A 41 -5.60 7.63 -21.88
C ASP A 41 -4.68 6.62 -21.17
N PRO A 42 -4.32 5.48 -21.82
CA PRO A 42 -3.34 4.56 -21.27
C PRO A 42 -2.01 5.25 -20.97
N CYS A 43 -1.52 5.11 -19.72
CA CYS A 43 -0.34 5.80 -19.23
C CYS A 43 0.64 4.85 -18.54
N ASP A 44 1.87 5.30 -18.31
CA ASP A 44 2.88 4.53 -17.56
C ASP A 44 2.77 4.81 -16.07
N LEU A 45 2.41 6.03 -15.70
CA LEU A 45 2.27 6.48 -14.32
C LEU A 45 0.96 7.27 -14.16
N LEU A 46 0.20 6.93 -13.12
CA LEU A 46 -0.95 7.67 -12.63
C LEU A 46 -0.64 8.21 -11.23
N PHE A 47 -0.66 9.53 -11.06
CA PHE A 47 -0.57 10.18 -9.77
C PHE A 47 -1.97 10.57 -9.30
N ILE A 48 -2.35 10.17 -8.08
CA ILE A 48 -3.65 10.44 -7.47
C ILE A 48 -3.44 11.30 -6.21
N ASP A 49 -4.00 12.50 -6.24
CA ASP A 49 -4.01 13.47 -5.16
C ASP A 49 -5.40 14.16 -5.18
N THR A 50 -6.43 13.38 -4.89
CA THR A 50 -7.83 13.78 -4.96
C THR A 50 -8.47 13.72 -3.59
N ARG A 51 -9.79 13.56 -3.48
CA ARG A 51 -10.47 13.41 -2.22
C ARG A 51 -10.00 12.16 -1.47
N HIS A 52 -9.61 12.34 -0.21
CA HIS A 52 -8.93 11.32 0.60
C HIS A 52 -9.91 10.42 1.36
N THR A 53 -10.77 9.71 0.63
CA THR A 53 -11.71 8.72 1.19
C THR A 53 -11.56 7.37 0.49
N ALA A 54 -11.88 6.28 1.21
CA ALA A 54 -11.83 4.93 0.63
C ALA A 54 -12.74 4.77 -0.59
N ASP A 55 -13.93 5.37 -0.57
CA ASP A 55 -14.90 5.27 -1.64
C ASP A 55 -14.40 5.97 -2.90
N GLN A 56 -13.85 7.18 -2.76
CA GLN A 56 -13.28 7.92 -3.89
C GLN A 56 -12.13 7.15 -4.52
N LEU A 57 -11.15 6.71 -3.73
CA LEU A 57 -9.99 5.98 -4.24
C LEU A 57 -10.40 4.62 -4.87
N THR A 58 -11.37 3.92 -4.28
CA THR A 58 -11.91 2.68 -4.86
C THR A 58 -12.48 2.95 -6.26
N ASN A 59 -13.27 4.01 -6.42
CA ASN A 59 -13.83 4.39 -7.71
C ASN A 59 -12.75 4.75 -8.73
N GLU A 60 -11.68 5.43 -8.32
CA GLU A 60 -10.54 5.78 -9.18
C GLU A 60 -9.76 4.54 -9.63
N PHE A 61 -9.51 3.58 -8.73
CA PHE A 61 -8.92 2.31 -9.10
C PHE A 61 -9.76 1.55 -10.13
N HIS A 62 -11.07 1.41 -9.90
CA HIS A 62 -11.98 0.73 -10.83
C HIS A 62 -11.94 1.33 -12.24
N ARG A 63 -11.82 2.66 -12.34
CA ARG A 63 -11.84 3.36 -13.63
C ARG A 63 -10.51 3.39 -14.34
N HIS A 64 -9.44 3.52 -13.57
CA HIS A 64 -8.18 3.96 -14.14
C HIS A 64 -7.06 2.93 -14.03
N ALA A 65 -7.07 2.02 -13.04
CA ALA A 65 -5.96 1.11 -12.81
C ALA A 65 -5.66 0.21 -14.03
N SER A 66 -6.69 -0.24 -14.77
CA SER A 66 -6.52 -1.04 -15.98
C SER A 66 -5.79 -0.32 -17.12
N LYS A 67 -5.80 1.01 -17.11
CA LYS A 67 -5.14 1.87 -18.10
C LYS A 67 -3.70 2.20 -17.75
N VAL A 68 -3.27 1.90 -16.52
CA VAL A 68 -1.92 2.18 -16.03
C VAL A 68 -1.01 0.99 -16.33
N ARG A 69 0.08 1.23 -17.06
CA ARG A 69 1.01 0.17 -17.45
C ARG A 69 1.99 -0.22 -16.36
N ARG A 70 2.37 0.72 -15.45
CA ARG A 70 3.42 0.43 -14.48
C ARG A 70 3.15 0.97 -13.07
N TRP A 71 2.95 2.27 -12.87
CA TRP A 71 2.90 2.86 -11.53
C TRP A 71 1.62 3.62 -11.22
N ILE A 72 1.10 3.41 -10.02
CA ILE A 72 0.12 4.29 -9.39
C ILE A 72 0.77 4.90 -8.15
N VAL A 73 0.75 6.21 -8.05
CA VAL A 73 1.32 6.98 -6.94
C VAL A 73 0.19 7.67 -6.20
N LEU A 74 0.10 7.44 -4.90
CA LEU A 74 -0.93 7.99 -4.02
C LEU A 74 -0.28 8.96 -3.03
N HIS A 75 -0.80 10.18 -2.95
CA HIS A 75 -0.39 11.18 -1.96
C HIS A 75 -1.25 11.11 -0.69
N ASP A 76 -0.80 11.76 0.39
CA ASP A 76 -1.49 11.91 1.67
C ASP A 76 -1.84 10.60 2.39
N THR A 77 -1.15 9.51 2.06
CA THR A 77 -1.40 8.17 2.60
C THR A 77 -1.03 8.00 4.07
N GLN A 78 -0.34 8.97 4.68
CA GLN A 78 -0.08 9.01 6.13
C GLN A 78 -1.19 9.76 6.88
N ILE A 79 -1.57 10.94 6.41
CA ILE A 79 -2.56 11.78 7.10
C ILE A 79 -3.96 11.16 6.97
N PHE A 80 -4.33 10.75 5.77
CA PHE A 80 -5.63 10.16 5.49
C PHE A 80 -5.53 8.64 5.24
N GLY A 81 -4.53 7.98 5.86
CA GLY A 81 -4.28 6.57 5.67
C GLY A 81 -5.45 5.70 6.14
N GLU A 82 -5.64 5.56 7.44
CA GLU A 82 -6.71 4.72 8.00
C GLU A 82 -8.04 5.45 8.09
N ARG A 83 -8.03 6.78 8.29
CA ARG A 83 -9.22 7.62 8.41
C ARG A 83 -9.23 8.69 7.35
N GLY A 84 -10.30 8.77 6.57
CA GLY A 84 -10.49 9.74 5.51
C GLY A 84 -10.84 11.14 6.03
N GLU A 85 -10.80 12.13 5.14
CA GLU A 85 -11.12 13.53 5.45
C GLU A 85 -12.58 13.74 5.87
N ASP A 86 -13.48 12.82 5.51
CA ASP A 86 -14.89 12.80 5.91
C ASP A 86 -15.13 12.10 7.25
N GLY A 87 -14.06 11.57 7.88
CA GLY A 87 -14.11 10.81 9.13
C GLY A 87 -14.45 9.32 8.95
N GLY A 88 -14.74 8.88 7.73
CA GLY A 88 -14.90 7.48 7.35
C GLY A 88 -13.57 6.75 7.09
N PRO A 89 -13.59 5.57 6.44
CA PRO A 89 -12.38 4.86 6.04
C PRO A 89 -11.53 5.69 5.08
N GLY A 90 -10.20 5.68 5.30
CA GLY A 90 -9.24 6.41 4.51
C GLY A 90 -8.69 5.63 3.31
N LEU A 91 -7.53 6.06 2.82
CA LEU A 91 -6.93 5.53 1.59
C LEU A 91 -6.42 4.10 1.73
N LEU A 92 -5.78 3.76 2.86
CA LEU A 92 -5.14 2.45 3.02
C LEU A 92 -6.10 1.26 3.01
N PRO A 93 -7.32 1.31 3.58
CA PRO A 93 -8.33 0.28 3.37
C PRO A 93 -8.68 0.03 1.90
N ALA A 94 -8.78 1.08 1.07
CA ALA A 94 -9.01 0.94 -0.37
C ALA A 94 -7.81 0.30 -1.07
N VAL A 95 -6.58 0.71 -0.71
CA VAL A 95 -5.34 0.11 -1.24
C VAL A 95 -5.27 -1.38 -0.90
N ARG A 96 -5.52 -1.77 0.36
CA ARG A 96 -5.51 -3.20 0.75
C ARG A 96 -6.51 -4.02 -0.07
N ARG A 97 -7.74 -3.51 -0.23
CA ARG A 97 -8.77 -4.17 -1.05
C ARG A 97 -8.29 -4.32 -2.49
N PHE A 98 -7.81 -3.23 -3.09
CA PHE A 98 -7.30 -3.23 -4.46
C PHE A 98 -6.19 -4.26 -4.68
N LEU A 99 -5.20 -4.32 -3.77
CA LEU A 99 -4.09 -5.28 -3.86
C LEU A 99 -4.55 -6.74 -3.68
N ASN A 100 -5.57 -7.00 -2.88
CA ASN A 100 -6.14 -8.34 -2.71
C ASN A 100 -6.90 -8.80 -3.96
N GLU A 101 -7.56 -7.87 -4.66
CA GLU A 101 -8.32 -8.14 -5.89
C GLU A 101 -7.43 -8.17 -7.14
N ASN A 102 -6.25 -7.54 -7.10
CA ASN A 102 -5.33 -7.38 -8.23
C ASN A 102 -3.90 -7.82 -7.83
N PRO A 103 -3.63 -9.12 -7.76
CA PRO A 103 -2.38 -9.67 -7.24
C PRO A 103 -1.14 -9.33 -8.08
N GLU A 104 -1.31 -8.84 -9.31
CA GLU A 104 -0.22 -8.33 -10.13
C GLU A 104 0.35 -7.01 -9.60
N TRP A 105 -0.41 -6.26 -8.77
CA TRP A 105 0.05 -5.04 -8.14
C TRP A 105 0.69 -5.29 -6.77
N SER A 106 1.70 -4.51 -6.44
CA SER A 106 2.36 -4.54 -5.12
C SER A 106 2.78 -3.13 -4.70
N VAL A 107 2.90 -2.91 -3.39
CA VAL A 107 3.55 -1.70 -2.87
C VAL A 107 5.05 -1.84 -3.09
N VAL A 108 5.64 -0.88 -3.80
CA VAL A 108 7.09 -0.84 -4.07
C VAL A 108 7.80 0.28 -3.33
N HIS A 109 7.04 1.24 -2.83
CA HIS A 109 7.55 2.29 -1.95
C HIS A 109 6.44 2.82 -1.05
N HIS A 110 6.77 3.04 0.22
CA HIS A 110 5.87 3.69 1.19
C HIS A 110 6.70 4.54 2.14
N THR A 111 6.37 5.82 2.24
CA THR A 111 6.99 6.75 3.18
C THR A 111 5.95 7.50 3.98
N GLN A 112 6.29 7.84 5.21
CA GLN A 112 5.45 8.65 6.11
C GLN A 112 5.80 10.14 6.07
N THR A 113 6.89 10.49 5.38
CA THR A 113 7.31 11.90 5.24
C THR A 113 6.38 12.64 4.28
N ASN A 114 6.29 13.96 4.45
CA ASN A 114 5.51 14.84 3.57
C ASN A 114 4.07 14.33 3.35
N HIS A 115 3.34 14.11 4.44
CA HIS A 115 1.94 13.61 4.50
C HIS A 115 1.75 12.16 4.04
N GLY A 116 2.82 11.51 3.60
CA GLY A 116 2.80 10.12 3.14
C GLY A 116 2.66 9.97 1.63
N LEU A 117 3.47 9.08 1.09
CA LEU A 117 3.43 8.70 -0.32
C LEU A 117 3.45 7.17 -0.41
N THR A 118 2.56 6.61 -1.21
CA THR A 118 2.54 5.18 -1.51
C THR A 118 2.63 4.97 -3.02
N VAL A 119 3.57 4.13 -3.45
CA VAL A 119 3.75 3.77 -4.86
C VAL A 119 3.39 2.30 -5.04
N LEU A 120 2.44 2.07 -5.92
CA LEU A 120 2.07 0.74 -6.38
C LEU A 120 2.71 0.49 -7.75
N SER A 121 3.20 -0.73 -7.98
CA SER A 121 3.67 -1.16 -9.30
C SER A 121 3.11 -2.53 -9.67
N ARG A 122 2.86 -2.72 -10.97
CA ARG A 122 2.56 -4.02 -11.56
C ARG A 122 3.73 -4.63 -12.33
N ASP A 123 4.87 -3.93 -12.37
CA ASP A 123 6.09 -4.42 -13.02
C ASP A 123 6.87 -5.29 -12.03
N PRO A 124 7.09 -6.60 -12.33
CA PRO A 124 7.86 -7.48 -11.43
C PRO A 124 9.29 -6.99 -11.15
N ARG A 125 9.86 -6.15 -12.02
CA ARG A 125 11.21 -5.59 -11.86
C ARG A 125 11.30 -4.54 -10.75
N ASP A 126 10.17 -3.98 -10.33
CA ASP A 126 10.09 -2.99 -9.26
C ASP A 126 9.95 -3.66 -7.87
N LYS A 127 9.66 -4.97 -7.82
CA LYS A 127 9.57 -5.72 -6.56
C LYS A 127 10.93 -5.80 -5.88
N PRO A 128 10.99 -5.73 -4.53
CA PRO A 128 12.24 -5.85 -3.79
C PRO A 128 12.87 -7.24 -3.99
N VAL A 129 14.20 -7.27 -4.11
CA VAL A 129 14.95 -8.52 -4.34
C VAL A 129 14.98 -9.36 -3.06
N LEU A 130 14.70 -10.66 -3.20
CA LEU A 130 14.81 -11.60 -2.08
C LEU A 130 16.28 -11.85 -1.69
N PRO A 131 16.57 -12.17 -0.41
CA PRO A 131 17.89 -12.59 0.03
C PRO A 131 18.34 -13.87 -0.67
N SER A 132 19.64 -14.19 -0.58
CA SER A 132 20.16 -15.46 -1.08
C SER A 132 19.46 -16.66 -0.41
N THR A 133 19.38 -17.80 -1.10
CA THR A 133 18.79 -19.04 -0.58
C THR A 133 19.43 -19.48 0.75
N ILE A 134 20.74 -19.26 0.91
CA ILE A 134 21.47 -19.56 2.15
C ILE A 134 20.97 -18.66 3.28
N THR A 135 20.85 -17.37 3.03
CA THR A 135 20.33 -16.40 4.01
C THR A 135 18.89 -16.72 4.40
N MET A 136 18.05 -17.04 3.41
CA MET A 136 16.66 -17.42 3.67
C MET A 136 16.57 -18.69 4.53
N ALA A 137 17.37 -19.71 4.25
CA ALA A 137 17.42 -20.94 5.03
C ALA A 137 17.87 -20.68 6.47
N ALA A 138 18.91 -19.89 6.67
CA ALA A 138 19.38 -19.51 8.00
C ALA A 138 18.33 -18.74 8.81
N ASN A 139 17.67 -17.77 8.20
CA ASN A 139 16.61 -16.99 8.84
C ASN A 139 15.40 -17.86 9.18
N PHE A 140 15.02 -18.78 8.30
CA PHE A 140 13.93 -19.72 8.54
C PHE A 140 14.26 -20.66 9.71
N THR A 141 15.48 -21.24 9.72
CA THR A 141 15.93 -22.14 10.82
C THR A 141 15.91 -21.43 12.17
N LYS A 142 16.39 -20.18 12.23
CA LYS A 142 16.36 -19.35 13.44
C LYS A 142 14.91 -19.11 13.90
N SER A 143 14.02 -18.76 13.00
CA SER A 143 12.60 -18.51 13.32
C SER A 143 11.89 -19.79 13.76
N LEU A 144 12.19 -20.92 13.12
CA LEU A 144 11.63 -22.23 13.48
C LEU A 144 12.11 -22.67 14.87
N ALA A 145 13.41 -22.52 15.18
CA ALA A 145 13.94 -22.84 16.49
C ALA A 145 13.26 -22.03 17.61
N ALA A 146 13.05 -20.74 17.38
CA ALA A 146 12.31 -19.89 18.32
C ALA A 146 10.85 -20.34 18.47
N HIS A 147 10.19 -20.75 17.38
CA HIS A 147 8.82 -21.25 17.40
C HIS A 147 8.70 -22.58 18.16
N VAL A 148 9.64 -23.49 17.98
CA VAL A 148 9.72 -24.75 18.74
C VAL A 148 9.94 -24.46 20.22
N ALA A 149 10.88 -23.57 20.56
CA ALA A 149 11.15 -23.18 21.95
C ALA A 149 9.94 -22.50 22.64
N ASP A 150 9.09 -21.82 21.86
CA ASP A 150 7.83 -21.23 22.30
C ASP A 150 6.66 -22.24 22.39
N GLY A 151 6.93 -23.54 22.20
CA GLY A 151 5.92 -24.59 22.24
C GLY A 151 4.97 -24.59 21.04
N LEU A 152 5.43 -24.14 19.88
CA LEU A 152 4.68 -24.07 18.61
C LEU A 152 3.40 -23.22 18.71
N GLN A 153 3.43 -22.22 19.58
CA GLN A 153 2.29 -21.34 19.81
C GLN A 153 2.04 -20.41 18.60
N LYS A 154 0.79 -20.28 18.24
CA LYS A 154 0.34 -19.35 17.18
C LYS A 154 -0.40 -18.16 17.79
N VAL A 155 -0.41 -17.06 17.06
CA VAL A 155 -1.23 -15.90 17.42
C VAL A 155 -2.70 -16.14 17.10
N GLU A 156 -3.58 -15.42 17.79
CA GLU A 156 -5.02 -15.43 17.51
C GLU A 156 -5.35 -14.87 16.14
N ALA A 157 -6.50 -15.26 15.59
CA ALA A 157 -6.90 -14.86 14.22
C ALA A 157 -6.98 -13.34 14.01
N PRO A 158 -7.43 -12.50 14.97
CA PRO A 158 -7.39 -11.04 14.80
C PRO A 158 -5.96 -10.50 14.68
N GLU A 159 -5.04 -10.97 15.50
CA GLU A 159 -3.63 -10.59 15.47
C GLU A 159 -2.97 -11.02 14.14
N LEU A 160 -3.23 -12.25 13.68
CA LEU A 160 -2.73 -12.72 12.40
C LEU A 160 -3.19 -11.81 11.25
N ARG A 161 -4.48 -11.46 11.23
CA ARG A 161 -5.01 -10.53 10.22
C ARG A 161 -4.30 -9.18 10.26
N HIS A 162 -4.17 -8.60 11.45
CA HIS A 162 -3.48 -7.32 11.65
C HIS A 162 -2.04 -7.35 11.11
N ARG A 163 -1.26 -8.39 11.45
CA ARG A 163 0.11 -8.57 10.94
C ARG A 163 0.17 -8.68 9.42
N LEU A 164 -0.75 -9.44 8.82
CA LEU A 164 -0.82 -9.60 7.37
C LEU A 164 -1.27 -8.32 6.64
N GLU A 165 -2.17 -7.53 7.23
CA GLU A 165 -2.56 -6.21 6.71
C GLU A 165 -1.37 -5.25 6.66
N ILE A 166 -0.52 -5.23 7.70
CA ILE A 166 0.74 -4.48 7.71
C ILE A 166 1.67 -4.98 6.59
N CYS A 167 1.80 -6.30 6.42
CA CYS A 167 2.62 -6.88 5.36
C CYS A 167 2.08 -6.58 3.95
N THR A 168 0.77 -6.47 3.78
CA THR A 168 0.14 -6.13 2.48
C THR A 168 0.55 -4.75 1.99
N LEU A 169 0.72 -3.79 2.91
CA LEU A 169 1.17 -2.43 2.60
C LEU A 169 2.68 -2.24 2.68
N CYS A 170 3.44 -3.32 2.88
CA CYS A 170 4.88 -3.22 3.07
C CYS A 170 5.63 -3.24 1.73
N ASP A 171 6.48 -2.24 1.52
CA ASP A 171 7.37 -2.12 0.37
C ASP A 171 8.47 -3.19 0.32
N GLN A 172 8.62 -3.99 1.38
CA GLN A 172 9.51 -5.15 1.43
C GLN A 172 8.78 -6.47 1.15
N ARG A 173 7.54 -6.42 0.70
CA ARG A 173 6.80 -7.60 0.27
C ARG A 173 7.16 -7.96 -1.17
N ASN A 174 7.58 -9.20 -1.38
CA ASN A 174 7.71 -9.81 -2.71
C ASN A 174 6.80 -11.05 -2.75
N ASP A 175 5.63 -10.91 -3.35
CA ASP A 175 4.56 -11.89 -3.41
C ASP A 175 4.15 -12.40 -2.00
N ASP A 176 4.46 -13.64 -1.67
CA ASP A 176 4.18 -14.29 -0.40
C ASP A 176 5.35 -14.22 0.60
N ARG A 177 6.45 -13.53 0.25
CA ARG A 177 7.68 -13.46 1.05
C ARG A 177 8.04 -12.04 1.45
N CYS A 178 8.82 -11.94 2.54
CA CYS A 178 9.48 -10.71 2.97
C CYS A 178 10.89 -10.65 2.37
N SER A 179 11.24 -9.57 1.66
CA SER A 179 12.57 -9.41 1.08
C SER A 179 13.69 -9.19 2.11
N VAL A 180 13.36 -8.79 3.33
CA VAL A 180 14.35 -8.60 4.40
C VAL A 180 14.81 -9.94 4.99
N CYS A 181 13.89 -10.87 5.26
CA CYS A 181 14.25 -12.16 5.87
C CYS A 181 14.08 -13.36 4.94
N GLY A 182 13.38 -13.22 3.82
CA GLY A 182 13.05 -14.30 2.90
C GLY A 182 11.98 -15.27 3.42
N CYS A 183 11.40 -15.00 4.59
CA CYS A 183 10.39 -15.87 5.19
C CYS A 183 9.05 -15.75 4.47
N TYR A 184 8.29 -16.84 4.42
CA TYR A 184 6.89 -16.82 4.03
C TYR A 184 6.08 -15.98 5.03
N LEU A 185 5.30 -15.05 4.51
CA LEU A 185 4.59 -14.06 5.35
C LEU A 185 3.51 -14.72 6.22
N ALA A 186 2.73 -15.63 5.65
CA ALA A 186 1.64 -16.29 6.37
C ALA A 186 2.16 -17.12 7.56
N GLU A 187 3.22 -17.92 7.33
CA GLU A 187 3.83 -18.75 8.38
C GLU A 187 4.45 -17.88 9.46
N LYS A 188 5.31 -16.94 9.06
CA LYS A 188 5.99 -16.07 10.02
C LYS A 188 5.03 -15.21 10.83
N ALA A 189 4.00 -14.64 10.21
CA ALA A 189 3.00 -13.82 10.88
C ALA A 189 2.15 -14.64 11.86
N SER A 190 1.96 -15.96 11.60
CA SER A 190 1.18 -16.83 12.47
C SER A 190 1.91 -17.25 13.75
N TRP A 191 3.24 -17.22 13.78
CA TRP A 191 4.02 -17.69 14.94
C TRP A 191 4.10 -16.61 16.02
N ARG A 192 3.70 -16.97 17.27
CA ARG A 192 3.74 -16.05 18.42
C ARG A 192 5.15 -15.53 18.70
N SER A 193 6.16 -16.39 18.57
CA SER A 193 7.57 -16.07 18.78
C SER A 193 8.20 -15.21 17.68
N SER A 194 7.48 -14.94 16.59
CA SER A 194 8.01 -14.16 15.49
C SER A 194 7.72 -12.67 15.62
N GLU A 195 8.61 -11.87 15.01
CA GLU A 195 8.52 -10.42 14.92
C GLU A 195 8.90 -9.94 13.51
N CYS A 196 8.43 -8.77 13.14
CA CYS A 196 8.83 -8.14 11.90
C CYS A 196 10.29 -7.69 11.98
N PRO A 197 11.16 -8.03 11.00
CA PRO A 197 12.57 -7.60 11.01
C PRO A 197 12.74 -6.08 10.90
N LEU A 198 11.70 -5.35 10.50
CA LEU A 198 11.64 -3.89 10.45
C LEU A 198 10.88 -3.28 11.62
N GLY A 199 10.49 -4.07 12.62
CA GLY A 199 9.75 -3.58 13.79
C GLY A 199 8.33 -3.09 13.48
N LYS A 200 7.76 -3.39 12.30
CA LYS A 200 6.41 -2.95 11.92
C LYS A 200 5.31 -3.65 12.75
N TRP A 201 5.59 -4.82 13.30
CA TRP A 201 4.79 -5.53 14.30
C TRP A 201 5.70 -6.37 15.21
N ASN A 202 5.36 -6.49 16.51
CA ASN A 202 6.16 -7.13 17.54
C ASN A 202 5.41 -8.33 18.18
N GLN A 203 6.14 -9.13 18.98
CA GLN A 203 5.58 -10.24 19.74
C GLN A 203 4.57 -9.80 20.83
N LYS A 204 4.67 -8.55 21.31
CA LYS A 204 3.89 -8.01 22.43
C LYS A 204 3.11 -6.77 21.99
N GLN A 205 2.02 -6.96 21.27
CA GLN A 205 0.91 -6.04 21.45
C GLN A 205 -0.05 -6.71 22.46
N GLU A 206 0.11 -6.38 23.71
CA GLU A 206 -0.96 -6.54 24.68
C GLU A 206 -2.12 -5.70 24.16
N VAL A 207 -3.20 -6.36 23.78
CA VAL A 207 -4.47 -5.70 23.53
C VAL A 207 -4.83 -5.04 24.83
N GLY A 208 -4.62 -3.72 24.91
CA GLY A 208 -5.05 -2.94 26.05
C GLY A 208 -6.55 -3.17 26.22
N HIS A 209 -6.93 -3.82 27.31
CA HIS A 209 -8.29 -3.80 27.80
C HIS A 209 -8.66 -2.33 28.00
N VAL A 210 -9.49 -1.81 27.11
CA VAL A 210 -10.23 -0.57 27.37
C VAL A 210 -11.35 -0.97 28.30
N GLU A 211 -11.19 -0.65 29.60
CA GLU A 211 -12.29 -0.59 30.57
C GLU A 211 -13.26 0.54 30.23
#